data_2976b52ec36bfab3a864f717cc886156
#
_entry.id   2976b52ec36bfab3a864f717cc886156
#
_cell.length_a   1.000
_cell.length_b   1.000
_cell.length_c   1.000
_cell.angle_alpha   90.00
_cell.angle_beta   90.00
_cell.angle_gamma   90.00
#
_symmetry.space_group_name_H-M   'P 1'
#
loop_
_entity.id
_entity.type
_entity.pdbx_description
1 polymer ?
#
loop_
_entity_poly.entity_id
_entity_poly.type
_entity_poly.pdbx_seq_one_letter_code
_entity_poly.pdbx_strand_id
1 'polypeptide(L)'
;MQARPFLVSLVTSVALVAFAAPAQAWQAEADALAYTIADGGFSLAAPEGWKRVQPKSSIVETEFSIPSEGEGVQPGRMTVMGAGGSVQANVDRWFGQFAQADGSDTKDKATTKKLKLAGCEVTIVDITGTYKDAPAGPFAGGKAVDRPDYRMLAAIVETTDRGNYFLKFYGPGKTVAKYADGFRAMVEGLVPAGK
;
A
#
# COMPACT_ATOMS: atom_id res chain seq x y z
N MET A 1 47.63 67.43 5.70
CA MET A 1 46.18 67.27 5.57
C MET A 1 45.95 65.95 4.87
N GLN A 2 45.68 64.86 5.61
CA GLN A 2 45.43 63.53 5.04
C GLN A 2 43.95 63.24 5.17
N ALA A 3 43.26 63.01 4.03
CA ALA A 3 41.88 62.62 3.97
C ALA A 3 41.79 61.07 4.11
N ARG A 4 41.01 60.59 5.11
CA ARG A 4 40.66 59.18 5.28
C ARG A 4 39.45 58.82 4.47
N PRO A 5 39.44 57.69 3.71
CA PRO A 5 38.23 57.24 3.05
C PRO A 5 37.32 56.48 4.05
N PHE A 6 36.03 56.82 4.09
CA PHE A 6 34.97 56.07 4.77
C PHE A 6 34.58 54.82 3.93
N LEU A 7 34.79 53.66 4.50
CA LEU A 7 34.26 52.41 3.97
C LEU A 7 32.78 52.27 4.42
N VAL A 8 31.86 52.37 3.49
CA VAL A 8 30.43 52.05 3.73
C VAL A 8 30.27 50.54 3.47
N SER A 9 30.05 49.78 4.56
CA SER A 9 29.75 48.36 4.53
C SER A 9 28.26 48.16 4.20
N LEU A 10 27.96 47.66 3.01
CA LEU A 10 26.61 47.31 2.61
C LEU A 10 26.28 45.91 3.15
N VAL A 11 25.46 45.84 4.18
CA VAL A 11 24.95 44.56 4.73
C VAL A 11 23.70 44.19 3.94
N THR A 12 23.82 43.27 3.00
CA THR A 12 22.68 42.66 2.28
C THR A 12 22.04 41.61 3.17
N SER A 13 20.89 41.96 3.76
CA SER A 13 20.05 41.00 4.50
C SER A 13 19.28 40.13 3.49
N VAL A 14 19.65 38.86 3.39
CA VAL A 14 18.85 37.87 2.65
C VAL A 14 17.69 37.44 3.55
N ALA A 15 16.49 37.91 3.22
CA ALA A 15 15.26 37.44 3.85
C ALA A 15 14.93 36.03 3.37
N LEU A 16 15.05 35.04 4.25
CA LEU A 16 14.62 33.67 4.02
C LEU A 16 13.09 33.64 4.10
N VAL A 17 12.40 33.62 2.97
CA VAL A 17 10.95 33.44 2.92
C VAL A 17 10.67 31.94 3.07
N ALA A 18 10.35 31.50 4.29
CA ALA A 18 9.86 30.17 4.55
C ALA A 18 8.40 30.08 4.05
N PHE A 19 8.17 29.38 2.96
CA PHE A 19 6.82 29.01 2.53
C PHE A 19 6.28 27.92 3.46
N ALA A 20 5.51 28.34 4.47
CA ALA A 20 4.69 27.42 5.23
C ALA A 20 3.50 26.98 4.32
N ALA A 21 3.43 25.72 3.96
CA ALA A 21 2.25 25.18 3.30
C ALA A 21 1.02 25.38 4.23
N PRO A 22 -0.12 25.80 3.71
CA PRO A 22 -1.29 26.05 4.55
C PRO A 22 -1.77 24.77 5.22
N ALA A 23 -2.10 24.85 6.51
CA ALA A 23 -2.55 23.71 7.31
C ALA A 23 -3.70 22.91 6.67
N GLN A 24 -4.54 23.57 5.86
CA GLN A 24 -5.61 22.94 5.10
C GLN A 24 -5.11 21.94 4.03
N ALA A 25 -3.94 22.20 3.41
CA ALA A 25 -3.38 21.28 2.41
C ALA A 25 -2.92 19.98 3.06
N TRP A 26 -2.33 20.04 4.25
CA TRP A 26 -1.92 18.87 5.03
C TRP A 26 -3.11 18.04 5.50
N GLN A 27 -4.19 18.71 5.93
CA GLN A 27 -5.43 18.03 6.34
C GLN A 27 -6.09 17.34 5.15
N ALA A 28 -6.20 18.01 4.00
CA ALA A 28 -6.78 17.44 2.78
C ALA A 28 -6.00 16.21 2.27
N GLU A 29 -4.68 16.20 2.40
CA GLU A 29 -3.83 15.07 2.04
C GLU A 29 -4.01 13.91 3.03
N ALA A 30 -4.04 14.17 4.34
CA ALA A 30 -4.31 13.19 5.36
C ALA A 30 -5.70 12.54 5.19
N ASP A 31 -6.73 13.34 4.88
CA ASP A 31 -8.09 12.86 4.62
C ASP A 31 -8.16 12.03 3.33
N ALA A 32 -7.37 12.37 2.30
CA ALA A 32 -7.29 11.61 1.06
C ALA A 32 -6.68 10.21 1.25
N LEU A 33 -5.83 10.03 2.26
CA LEU A 33 -5.17 8.76 2.59
C LEU A 33 -5.97 7.92 3.59
N ALA A 34 -6.87 8.53 4.37
CA ALA A 34 -7.73 7.82 5.30
C ALA A 34 -8.83 7.04 4.56
N TYR A 35 -9.10 5.82 5.00
CA TYR A 35 -10.21 4.99 4.49
C TYR A 35 -10.72 4.04 5.56
N THR A 36 -11.92 3.56 5.36
CA THR A 36 -12.56 2.61 6.29
C THR A 36 -12.77 1.26 5.61
N ILE A 37 -12.86 0.22 6.42
CA ILE A 37 -13.26 -1.14 6.05
C ILE A 37 -14.38 -1.61 6.97
N ALA A 38 -15.01 -2.71 6.63
CA ALA A 38 -16.06 -3.34 7.44
C ALA A 38 -17.22 -2.36 7.71
N ASP A 39 -17.82 -1.80 6.65
CA ASP A 39 -18.92 -0.82 6.72
C ASP A 39 -18.63 0.32 7.69
N GLY A 40 -17.43 0.86 7.67
CA GLY A 40 -17.00 1.92 8.55
C GLY A 40 -16.64 1.47 9.98
N GLY A 41 -16.51 0.17 10.22
CA GLY A 41 -16.16 -0.35 11.55
C GLY A 41 -14.71 -0.12 11.97
N PHE A 42 -13.82 -0.02 11.00
CA PHE A 42 -12.38 0.20 11.23
C PHE A 42 -11.84 1.26 10.27
N SER A 43 -10.82 1.97 10.73
CA SER A 43 -10.14 3.01 9.97
C SER A 43 -8.66 2.66 9.79
N LEU A 44 -8.13 3.02 8.61
CA LEU A 44 -6.73 2.92 8.25
C LEU A 44 -6.32 4.20 7.49
N ALA A 45 -5.01 4.44 7.43
CA ALA A 45 -4.45 5.51 6.60
C ALA A 45 -3.39 4.92 5.66
N ALA A 46 -3.58 5.12 4.36
CA ALA A 46 -2.59 4.71 3.37
C ALA A 46 -1.29 5.52 3.53
N PRO A 47 -0.12 4.95 3.22
CA PRO A 47 1.15 5.67 3.25
C PRO A 47 1.15 6.88 2.33
N GLU A 48 1.92 7.90 2.71
CA GLU A 48 2.16 9.09 1.87
C GLU A 48 2.68 8.69 0.48
N GLY A 49 2.27 9.44 -0.53
CA GLY A 49 2.61 9.21 -1.94
C GLY A 49 1.77 8.14 -2.64
N TRP A 50 0.95 7.37 -1.91
CA TRP A 50 -0.03 6.49 -2.53
C TRP A 50 -1.20 7.31 -3.09
N LYS A 51 -1.68 6.94 -4.29
CA LYS A 51 -2.76 7.66 -4.95
C LYS A 51 -4.02 6.81 -4.97
N ARG A 52 -5.08 7.28 -4.31
CA ARG A 52 -6.38 6.65 -4.41
C ARG A 52 -6.89 6.77 -5.85
N VAL A 53 -7.36 5.68 -6.41
CA VAL A 53 -7.90 5.61 -7.77
C VAL A 53 -9.27 4.95 -7.77
N GLN A 54 -10.03 5.15 -8.84
CA GLN A 54 -11.31 4.46 -9.02
C GLN A 54 -11.04 2.96 -9.16
N PRO A 55 -11.69 2.10 -8.34
CA PRO A 55 -11.56 0.66 -8.48
C PRO A 55 -11.97 0.16 -9.86
N LYS A 56 -11.18 -0.77 -10.41
CA LYS A 56 -11.46 -1.39 -11.71
C LYS A 56 -12.57 -2.44 -11.66
N SER A 57 -12.99 -2.84 -10.48
CA SER A 57 -14.01 -3.86 -10.25
C SER A 57 -14.92 -3.44 -9.10
N SER A 58 -16.22 -3.72 -9.22
CA SER A 58 -17.24 -3.39 -8.21
C SER A 58 -17.09 -4.17 -6.89
N ILE A 59 -16.32 -5.24 -6.87
CA ILE A 59 -16.01 -5.98 -5.64
C ILE A 59 -14.87 -5.35 -4.82
N VAL A 60 -14.14 -4.40 -5.39
CA VAL A 60 -13.07 -3.66 -4.73
C VAL A 60 -13.65 -2.38 -4.16
N GLU A 61 -13.57 -2.22 -2.85
CA GLU A 61 -14.10 -1.05 -2.14
C GLU A 61 -13.16 0.15 -2.24
N THR A 62 -11.87 -0.12 -2.14
CA THR A 62 -10.82 0.93 -2.21
C THR A 62 -9.63 0.41 -3.00
N GLU A 63 -9.10 1.26 -3.89
CA GLU A 63 -7.91 0.95 -4.69
C GLU A 63 -6.92 2.10 -4.63
N PHE A 64 -5.62 1.77 -4.51
CA PHE A 64 -4.51 2.70 -4.61
C PHE A 64 -3.55 2.28 -5.72
N SER A 65 -3.06 3.27 -6.45
CA SER A 65 -1.89 3.15 -7.33
C SER A 65 -0.66 3.62 -6.57
N ILE A 66 0.39 2.81 -6.56
CA ILE A 66 1.62 3.06 -5.83
C ILE A 66 2.73 3.38 -6.84
N PRO A 67 3.38 4.54 -6.76
CA PRO A 67 4.39 4.96 -7.72
C PRO A 67 5.54 3.94 -7.78
N SER A 68 5.93 3.55 -9.00
CA SER A 68 7.13 2.75 -9.25
C SER A 68 8.33 3.65 -9.51
N GLU A 69 9.53 3.09 -9.35
CA GLU A 69 10.77 3.74 -9.75
C GLU A 69 11.20 3.27 -11.14
N GLY A 70 11.49 4.23 -12.01
CA GLY A 70 11.94 3.98 -13.37
C GLY A 70 10.84 4.19 -14.42
N GLU A 71 11.27 4.68 -15.55
CA GLU A 71 10.42 4.90 -16.73
C GLU A 71 9.92 3.55 -17.28
N GLY A 72 8.64 3.45 -17.60
CA GLY A 72 8.05 2.23 -18.14
C GLY A 72 7.79 1.10 -17.11
N VAL A 73 8.17 1.28 -15.85
CA VAL A 73 7.87 0.30 -14.79
C VAL A 73 6.42 0.43 -14.34
N GLN A 74 5.69 -0.70 -14.32
CA GLN A 74 4.31 -0.72 -13.88
C GLN A 74 4.19 -0.26 -12.41
N PRO A 75 3.19 0.57 -12.07
CA PRO A 75 2.92 0.95 -10.68
C PRO A 75 2.52 -0.27 -9.84
N GLY A 76 2.80 -0.20 -8.55
CA GLY A 76 2.20 -1.12 -7.59
C GLY A 76 0.70 -0.88 -7.49
N ARG A 77 -0.04 -1.91 -7.10
CA ARG A 77 -1.50 -1.86 -6.91
C ARG A 77 -1.85 -2.37 -5.52
N MET A 78 -2.66 -1.62 -4.79
CA MET A 78 -3.23 -2.05 -3.54
C MET A 78 -4.76 -2.03 -3.65
N THR A 79 -5.39 -3.12 -3.25
CA THR A 79 -6.86 -3.27 -3.26
C THR A 79 -7.36 -3.67 -1.89
N VAL A 80 -8.53 -3.17 -1.54
CA VAL A 80 -9.28 -3.51 -0.34
C VAL A 80 -10.63 -4.05 -0.74
N MET A 81 -11.01 -5.20 -0.19
CA MET A 81 -12.32 -5.80 -0.44
C MET A 81 -12.75 -6.69 0.72
N GLY A 82 -14.04 -6.77 0.97
CA GLY A 82 -14.63 -7.84 1.77
C GLY A 82 -14.68 -9.14 0.97
N ALA A 83 -14.36 -10.27 1.58
CA ALA A 83 -14.49 -11.57 0.93
C ALA A 83 -14.76 -12.69 1.94
N GLY A 84 -15.45 -13.72 1.46
CA GLY A 84 -15.75 -14.92 2.24
C GLY A 84 -14.66 -15.98 2.17
N GLY A 85 -14.94 -17.12 2.81
CA GLY A 85 -14.06 -18.27 2.90
C GLY A 85 -13.12 -18.22 4.09
N SER A 86 -12.44 -19.33 4.37
CA SER A 86 -11.46 -19.37 5.46
C SER A 86 -10.18 -18.62 5.10
N VAL A 87 -9.48 -18.12 6.11
CA VAL A 87 -8.16 -17.48 5.94
C VAL A 87 -7.22 -18.40 5.20
N GLN A 88 -7.13 -19.67 5.60
CA GLN A 88 -6.23 -20.63 4.96
C GLN A 88 -6.53 -20.84 3.48
N ALA A 89 -7.79 -21.02 3.10
CA ALA A 89 -8.18 -21.19 1.70
C ALA A 89 -7.83 -19.96 0.84
N ASN A 90 -7.93 -18.76 1.41
CA ASN A 90 -7.54 -17.54 0.72
C ASN A 90 -6.02 -17.40 0.57
N VAL A 91 -5.27 -17.74 1.61
CA VAL A 91 -3.80 -17.76 1.58
C VAL A 91 -3.30 -18.79 0.56
N ASP A 92 -3.85 -20.01 0.54
CA ASP A 92 -3.49 -21.05 -0.42
C ASP A 92 -3.80 -20.60 -1.86
N ARG A 93 -4.93 -19.92 -2.08
CA ARG A 93 -5.25 -19.32 -3.38
C ARG A 93 -4.23 -18.26 -3.79
N TRP A 94 -3.69 -17.48 -2.85
CA TRP A 94 -2.66 -16.50 -3.15
C TRP A 94 -1.32 -17.15 -3.48
N PHE A 95 -0.95 -18.24 -2.80
CA PHE A 95 0.23 -19.01 -3.17
C PHE A 95 0.12 -19.54 -4.61
N GLY A 96 -1.05 -20.04 -5.01
CA GLY A 96 -1.31 -20.51 -6.38
C GLY A 96 -1.24 -19.43 -7.47
N GLN A 97 -1.28 -18.14 -7.09
CA GLN A 97 -1.08 -17.01 -8.01
C GLN A 97 0.39 -16.75 -8.33
N PHE A 98 1.32 -17.44 -7.67
CA PHE A 98 2.75 -17.29 -7.91
C PHE A 98 3.37 -18.62 -8.35
N ALA A 99 4.47 -18.50 -9.09
CA ALA A 99 5.36 -19.61 -9.42
C ALA A 99 6.79 -19.22 -9.02
N GLN A 100 7.55 -20.22 -8.57
CA GLN A 100 8.95 -20.04 -8.22
C GLN A 100 9.84 -20.39 -9.41
N ALA A 101 10.92 -19.62 -9.63
CA ALA A 101 11.84 -19.83 -10.74
C ALA A 101 12.58 -21.18 -10.65
N ASP A 102 12.76 -21.69 -9.43
CA ASP A 102 13.40 -22.99 -9.15
C ASP A 102 12.40 -24.16 -9.15
N GLY A 103 11.12 -23.90 -9.45
CA GLY A 103 10.07 -24.91 -9.46
C GLY A 103 9.61 -25.39 -8.06
N SER A 104 10.13 -24.77 -6.99
CA SER A 104 9.68 -25.08 -5.62
C SER A 104 8.25 -24.61 -5.35
N ASP A 105 7.64 -25.14 -4.29
CA ASP A 105 6.32 -24.68 -3.86
C ASP A 105 6.42 -23.22 -3.33
N THR A 106 5.54 -22.34 -3.78
CA THR A 106 5.46 -20.96 -3.31
C THR A 106 5.25 -20.87 -1.80
N LYS A 107 4.51 -21.80 -1.22
CA LYS A 107 4.27 -21.89 0.22
C LYS A 107 5.58 -21.98 1.02
N ASP A 108 6.59 -22.68 0.50
CA ASP A 108 7.88 -22.87 1.20
C ASP A 108 8.76 -21.62 1.16
N LYS A 109 8.49 -20.70 0.26
CA LYS A 109 9.21 -19.43 0.08
C LYS A 109 8.50 -18.22 0.69
N ALA A 110 7.19 -18.35 0.90
CA ALA A 110 6.37 -17.28 1.46
C ALA A 110 6.54 -17.20 3.00
N THR A 111 6.29 -16.01 3.54
CA THR A 111 6.20 -15.83 4.98
C THR A 111 4.77 -15.47 5.38
N THR A 112 4.34 -16.01 6.52
CA THR A 112 3.03 -15.70 7.10
C THR A 112 3.21 -15.31 8.56
N LYS A 113 2.62 -14.17 8.96
CA LYS A 113 2.65 -13.65 10.34
C LYS A 113 1.23 -13.42 10.81
N LYS A 114 0.91 -13.82 12.04
CA LYS A 114 -0.37 -13.52 12.70
C LYS A 114 -0.17 -12.45 13.76
N LEU A 115 -1.10 -11.52 13.83
CA LEU A 115 -1.14 -10.41 14.77
C LEU A 115 -2.55 -10.30 15.36
N LYS A 116 -2.65 -9.63 16.49
CA LYS A 116 -3.94 -9.22 17.07
C LYS A 116 -3.99 -7.70 17.11
N LEU A 117 -4.85 -7.09 16.32
CA LEU A 117 -4.94 -5.63 16.14
C LEU A 117 -6.40 -5.19 16.27
N ALA A 118 -6.66 -4.15 17.05
CA ALA A 118 -8.02 -3.60 17.22
C ALA A 118 -9.09 -4.66 17.61
N GLY A 119 -8.69 -5.73 18.30
CA GLY A 119 -9.58 -6.85 18.63
C GLY A 119 -9.76 -7.90 17.54
N CYS A 120 -9.21 -7.70 16.34
CA CYS A 120 -9.25 -8.63 15.21
C CYS A 120 -7.99 -9.49 15.14
N GLU A 121 -8.14 -10.75 14.68
CA GLU A 121 -7.02 -11.52 14.19
C GLU A 121 -6.62 -11.00 12.81
N VAL A 122 -5.32 -10.80 12.59
CA VAL A 122 -4.79 -10.30 11.32
C VAL A 122 -3.70 -11.22 10.83
N THR A 123 -3.88 -11.77 9.64
CA THR A 123 -2.87 -12.61 8.98
C THR A 123 -2.19 -11.82 7.87
N ILE A 124 -0.89 -11.59 7.99
CA ILE A 124 -0.06 -10.92 6.96
C ILE A 124 0.71 -11.99 6.20
N VAL A 125 0.70 -11.92 4.87
CA VAL A 125 1.39 -12.83 3.96
C VAL A 125 2.31 -12.03 3.05
N ASP A 126 3.52 -12.54 2.82
CA ASP A 126 4.54 -11.95 1.96
C ASP A 126 5.00 -13.02 0.96
N ILE A 127 4.80 -12.77 -0.32
CA ILE A 127 5.05 -13.71 -1.41
C ILE A 127 5.89 -13.03 -2.48
N THR A 128 6.95 -13.70 -2.94
CA THR A 128 7.76 -13.28 -4.09
C THR A 128 7.75 -14.35 -5.16
N GLY A 129 8.00 -13.97 -6.42
CA GLY A 129 8.08 -14.90 -7.54
C GLY A 129 7.49 -14.35 -8.83
N THR A 130 7.18 -15.24 -9.76
CA THR A 130 6.45 -14.90 -11.00
C THR A 130 4.95 -14.86 -10.70
N TYR A 131 4.34 -13.68 -10.75
CA TYR A 131 2.91 -13.49 -10.52
C TYR A 131 2.12 -13.81 -11.79
N LYS A 132 1.11 -14.66 -11.68
CA LYS A 132 0.14 -14.99 -12.74
C LYS A 132 -0.95 -13.94 -12.74
N ASP A 133 -0.71 -12.85 -13.48
CA ASP A 133 -1.64 -11.73 -13.59
C ASP A 133 -2.83 -12.09 -14.49
N ALA A 134 -4.04 -11.96 -13.97
CA ALA A 134 -5.28 -12.14 -14.72
C ALA A 134 -6.00 -10.79 -14.86
N PRO A 135 -5.62 -9.93 -15.83
CA PRO A 135 -6.13 -8.57 -15.96
C PRO A 135 -7.65 -8.48 -16.10
N ALA A 136 -8.26 -9.47 -16.72
CA ALA A 136 -9.71 -9.56 -16.88
C ALA A 136 -10.44 -10.06 -15.61
N GLY A 137 -9.69 -10.42 -14.57
CA GLY A 137 -10.20 -11.04 -13.36
C GLY A 137 -10.23 -12.58 -13.44
N PRO A 138 -10.24 -13.24 -12.26
CA PRO A 138 -10.10 -14.70 -12.18
C PRO A 138 -11.26 -15.49 -12.79
N PHE A 139 -12.39 -14.84 -13.03
CA PHE A 139 -13.61 -15.48 -13.57
C PHE A 139 -13.91 -15.09 -15.02
N ALA A 140 -13.16 -14.19 -15.62
CA ALA A 140 -13.44 -13.65 -16.96
C ALA A 140 -12.85 -14.49 -18.10
N GLY A 141 -12.23 -15.65 -17.82
CA GLY A 141 -11.73 -16.59 -18.85
C GLY A 141 -10.55 -16.05 -19.67
N GLY A 142 -9.92 -14.98 -19.25
CA GLY A 142 -8.74 -14.41 -19.93
C GLY A 142 -7.47 -15.23 -19.65
N LYS A 143 -6.53 -15.21 -20.63
CA LYS A 143 -5.23 -15.83 -20.44
C LYS A 143 -4.42 -15.04 -19.38
N ALA A 144 -3.91 -15.73 -18.37
CA ALA A 144 -2.99 -15.11 -17.41
C ALA A 144 -1.69 -14.67 -18.10
N VAL A 145 -1.14 -13.55 -17.65
CA VAL A 145 0.15 -13.02 -18.09
C VAL A 145 1.15 -13.20 -16.95
N ASP A 146 2.23 -13.89 -17.23
CA ASP A 146 3.30 -14.08 -16.26
C ASP A 146 4.08 -12.77 -16.06
N ARG A 147 4.19 -12.35 -14.78
CA ARG A 147 4.94 -11.18 -14.34
C ARG A 147 6.10 -11.64 -13.47
N PRO A 148 7.29 -11.80 -14.02
CA PRO A 148 8.47 -12.19 -13.23
C PRO A 148 8.84 -11.08 -12.24
N ASP A 149 9.58 -11.45 -11.18
CA ASP A 149 10.09 -10.54 -10.16
C ASP A 149 9.02 -9.67 -9.47
N TYR A 150 7.83 -10.22 -9.30
CA TYR A 150 6.75 -9.59 -8.55
C TYR A 150 6.80 -9.99 -7.07
N ARG A 151 6.22 -9.13 -6.25
CA ARG A 151 5.98 -9.38 -4.82
C ARG A 151 4.56 -8.99 -4.47
N MET A 152 4.00 -9.69 -3.50
CA MET A 152 2.73 -9.36 -2.88
C MET A 152 2.87 -9.32 -1.37
N LEU A 153 2.45 -8.23 -0.75
CA LEU A 153 2.13 -8.12 0.65
C LEU A 153 0.61 -8.10 0.79
N ALA A 154 0.07 -9.00 1.58
CA ALA A 154 -1.36 -9.04 1.80
C ALA A 154 -1.68 -9.17 3.29
N ALA A 155 -2.80 -8.61 3.72
CA ALA A 155 -3.34 -8.78 5.06
C ALA A 155 -4.78 -9.24 4.97
N ILE A 156 -5.15 -10.19 5.84
CA ILE A 156 -6.54 -10.60 6.08
C ILE A 156 -6.88 -10.13 7.48
N VAL A 157 -7.88 -9.26 7.60
CA VAL A 157 -8.46 -8.81 8.86
C VAL A 157 -9.74 -9.60 9.10
N GLU A 158 -9.74 -10.46 10.14
CA GLU A 158 -10.89 -11.26 10.54
C GLU A 158 -11.73 -10.45 11.51
N THR A 159 -12.82 -9.85 11.04
CA THR A 159 -13.74 -9.12 11.92
C THR A 159 -14.74 -10.08 12.58
N THR A 160 -15.20 -9.75 13.76
CA THR A 160 -16.07 -10.64 14.55
C THR A 160 -17.43 -10.87 13.88
N ASP A 161 -17.99 -9.85 13.23
CA ASP A 161 -19.38 -9.80 12.76
C ASP A 161 -19.57 -9.36 11.30
N ARG A 162 -18.48 -8.97 10.63
CA ARG A 162 -18.53 -8.38 9.27
C ARG A 162 -17.70 -9.14 8.24
N GLY A 163 -17.28 -10.37 8.57
CA GLY A 163 -16.47 -11.21 7.68
C GLY A 163 -15.01 -10.79 7.58
N ASN A 164 -14.36 -11.25 6.55
CA ASN A 164 -12.93 -11.02 6.33
C ASN A 164 -12.73 -9.87 5.34
N TYR A 165 -11.75 -9.01 5.64
CA TYR A 165 -11.30 -7.94 4.76
C TYR A 165 -9.90 -8.21 4.28
N PHE A 166 -9.70 -8.09 2.96
CA PHE A 166 -8.45 -8.35 2.28
C PHE A 166 -7.83 -7.06 1.81
N LEU A 167 -6.63 -6.79 2.30
CA LEU A 167 -5.75 -5.72 1.86
C LEU A 167 -4.64 -6.37 1.05
N LYS A 168 -4.58 -6.15 -0.25
CA LYS A 168 -3.64 -6.82 -1.14
C LYS A 168 -2.82 -5.81 -1.92
N PHE A 169 -1.54 -5.65 -1.54
CA PHE A 169 -0.56 -4.82 -2.23
C PHE A 169 0.39 -5.69 -3.05
N TYR A 170 0.42 -5.49 -4.35
CA TYR A 170 1.25 -6.28 -5.25
C TYR A 170 1.77 -5.44 -6.43
N GLY A 171 2.87 -5.89 -7.04
CA GLY A 171 3.51 -5.21 -8.15
C GLY A 171 4.94 -5.68 -8.36
N PRO A 172 5.74 -4.94 -9.14
CA PRO A 172 7.16 -5.19 -9.30
C PRO A 172 7.85 -5.28 -7.93
N GLY A 173 8.69 -6.29 -7.74
CA GLY A 173 9.29 -6.60 -6.43
C GLY A 173 10.03 -5.42 -5.80
N LYS A 174 10.75 -4.62 -6.60
CA LYS A 174 11.43 -3.40 -6.12
C LYS A 174 10.44 -2.36 -5.59
N THR A 175 9.33 -2.14 -6.30
CA THR A 175 8.27 -1.21 -5.87
C THR A 175 7.66 -1.67 -4.55
N VAL A 176 7.28 -2.95 -4.46
CA VAL A 176 6.70 -3.48 -3.22
C VAL A 176 7.71 -3.46 -2.07
N ALA A 177 8.98 -3.76 -2.33
CA ALA A 177 10.04 -3.69 -1.32
C ALA A 177 10.21 -2.28 -0.74
N LYS A 178 10.19 -1.26 -1.60
CA LYS A 178 10.30 0.15 -1.18
C LYS A 178 9.20 0.58 -0.21
N TYR A 179 7.97 0.13 -0.45
CA TYR A 179 6.81 0.53 0.34
C TYR A 179 6.36 -0.53 1.37
N ALA A 180 7.16 -1.59 1.56
CA ALA A 180 6.80 -2.70 2.42
C ALA A 180 6.57 -2.29 3.88
N ASP A 181 7.43 -1.43 4.43
CA ASP A 181 7.30 -0.97 5.81
C ASP A 181 6.11 -0.03 5.98
N GLY A 182 5.84 0.82 4.98
CA GLY A 182 4.62 1.65 4.95
C GLY A 182 3.35 0.80 4.93
N PHE A 183 3.30 -0.28 4.14
CA PHE A 183 2.18 -1.21 4.15
C PHE A 183 1.99 -1.88 5.52
N ARG A 184 3.08 -2.35 6.15
CA ARG A 184 3.01 -2.96 7.48
C ARG A 184 2.54 -1.96 8.53
N ALA A 185 3.09 -0.75 8.54
CA ALA A 185 2.68 0.32 9.45
C ALA A 185 1.20 0.70 9.25
N MET A 186 0.71 0.75 8.01
CA MET A 186 -0.71 0.96 7.71
C MET A 186 -1.58 -0.12 8.33
N VAL A 187 -1.21 -1.40 8.17
CA VAL A 187 -1.98 -2.53 8.73
C VAL A 187 -1.90 -2.51 10.27
N GLU A 188 -0.73 -2.27 10.85
CA GLU A 188 -0.54 -2.18 12.30
C GLU A 188 -1.25 -0.96 12.91
N GLY A 189 -1.49 0.08 12.12
CA GLY A 189 -2.29 1.26 12.47
C GLY A 189 -3.80 1.06 12.40
N LEU A 190 -4.30 -0.17 12.20
CA LEU A 190 -5.73 -0.48 12.23
C LEU A 190 -6.35 -0.07 13.57
N VAL A 191 -7.36 0.77 13.54
CA VAL A 191 -8.10 1.21 14.72
C VAL A 191 -9.62 1.05 14.51
N PRO A 192 -10.42 0.82 15.57
CA PRO A 192 -11.86 0.94 15.45
C PRO A 192 -12.20 2.35 14.98
N ALA A 193 -13.06 2.48 13.98
CA ALA A 193 -13.54 3.79 13.57
C ALA A 193 -14.41 4.35 14.72
N GLY A 194 -14.18 5.60 15.11
CA GLY A 194 -14.98 6.27 16.12
C GLY A 194 -16.45 6.29 15.72
N LYS A 195 -17.33 5.96 16.67
CA LYS A 195 -18.78 6.16 16.51
C LYS A 195 -19.12 7.64 16.57
#